data_04be3f77dd6c9722b342a66e56cf8907
#
_entry.id   04be3f77dd6c9722b342a66e56cf8907
#
_cell.length_a   1.000
_cell.length_b   1.000
_cell.length_c   1.000
_cell.angle_alpha   90.00
_cell.angle_beta   90.00
_cell.angle_gamma   90.00
#
_symmetry.space_group_name_H-M   'P 1'
#
loop_
_entity.id
_entity.type
_entity.pdbx_description
1 polymer ?
#
loop_
_entity_poly.entity_id
_entity_poly.type
_entity_poly.pdbx_seq_one_letter_code
_entity_poly.pdbx_strand_id
1 'polypeptide(L)'
;MTLSPFFISPPSLQALRPTLLATAVLAALPWSAHATNGYFAHGYGAQSLGIAGVAIALPQDALVIASNPAGISQLGSRLDAGLTLFRPERSATVRGNGVPGFNGEYSGDGKKNFWIPELGYTRAIAPKLSVGLAIYGNGGMNTRYERNPFGAIGGQGRAGVNLEQIFVSPAASYKLNEQHTLGVALNLVHQRFSAEGLQPFAQAGTSSSPQQVTNQGTSTSSGAGVRLGWLGQLAPGWQLGATWSSKVDGSFHRYRGLFAEGGGFDIPENWGLGASWQATPEFTLAADYQRILYSQVKSVGNPLSKLLSGGSLGSSDGAGFGWRDIDVLKLGVSWRQSDKLTLRAGYSHADQPIPSDQTLFNVLAPGVVQDHLTAGFTWRLDAHGEVTGYYAHAFSKTVKGQGSIPASFGGGEADVRMKQNIFGVAYGWKF
;
A
#
# COMPACT_ATOMS: atom_id res chain seq x y z
N MET A 1 -33.30 -19.31 -62.14
CA MET A 1 -32.23 -19.39 -61.17
C MET A 1 -31.92 -17.97 -60.71
N THR A 2 -32.48 -17.52 -59.61
CA THR A 2 -32.29 -16.18 -59.03
C THR A 2 -31.45 -16.31 -57.78
N LEU A 3 -30.26 -15.70 -57.81
CA LEU A 3 -29.32 -15.62 -56.67
C LEU A 3 -29.77 -14.47 -55.74
N SER A 4 -30.08 -14.77 -54.49
CA SER A 4 -30.29 -13.78 -53.43
C SER A 4 -28.98 -13.32 -52.82
N PRO A 5 -28.76 -12.03 -52.56
CA PRO A 5 -27.54 -11.56 -51.87
C PRO A 5 -27.70 -11.70 -50.35
N PHE A 6 -26.66 -12.29 -49.74
CA PHE A 6 -26.48 -12.29 -48.27
C PHE A 6 -26.08 -10.90 -47.80
N PHE A 7 -26.91 -10.21 -47.04
CA PHE A 7 -26.51 -9.02 -46.30
C PHE A 7 -25.93 -9.44 -44.91
N ILE A 8 -24.64 -9.17 -44.73
CA ILE A 8 -23.97 -9.26 -43.43
C ILE A 8 -24.18 -7.90 -42.74
N SER A 9 -24.96 -7.88 -41.67
CA SER A 9 -25.11 -6.69 -40.84
C SER A 9 -23.85 -6.43 -40.01
N PRO A 10 -23.33 -5.18 -39.93
CA PRO A 10 -22.19 -4.88 -39.09
C PRO A 10 -22.57 -4.96 -37.59
N PRO A 11 -21.64 -5.37 -36.70
CA PRO A 11 -21.90 -5.43 -35.26
C PRO A 11 -22.13 -4.03 -34.70
N SER A 12 -23.18 -3.89 -33.88
CA SER A 12 -23.62 -2.63 -33.31
C SER A 12 -22.55 -2.01 -32.37
N LEU A 13 -22.18 -0.77 -32.67
CA LEU A 13 -21.25 0.09 -31.91
C LEU A 13 -21.72 0.47 -30.48
N GLN A 14 -22.81 -0.12 -29.97
CA GLN A 14 -23.40 0.23 -28.66
C GLN A 14 -22.72 -0.45 -27.47
N ALA A 15 -21.91 -1.49 -27.65
CA ALA A 15 -21.28 -2.23 -26.55
C ALA A 15 -19.93 -1.63 -26.05
N LEU A 16 -19.37 -0.66 -26.74
CA LEU A 16 -18.04 -0.08 -26.42
C LEU A 16 -18.07 1.17 -25.52
N ARG A 17 -19.25 1.75 -25.28
CA ARG A 17 -19.36 3.01 -24.51
C ARG A 17 -19.18 2.88 -22.99
N PRO A 18 -19.62 1.84 -22.28
CA PRO A 18 -19.42 1.77 -20.83
C PRO A 18 -17.97 1.47 -20.42
N THR A 19 -17.21 0.74 -21.22
CA THR A 19 -15.82 0.39 -20.92
C THR A 19 -14.86 1.58 -21.06
N LEU A 20 -15.05 2.45 -22.05
CA LEU A 20 -14.25 3.66 -22.22
C LEU A 20 -14.53 4.72 -21.16
N LEU A 21 -15.78 4.83 -20.68
CA LEU A 21 -16.12 5.74 -19.57
C LEU A 21 -15.51 5.25 -18.24
N ALA A 22 -15.55 3.94 -17.97
CA ALA A 22 -14.95 3.36 -16.77
C ALA A 22 -13.43 3.56 -16.73
N THR A 23 -12.75 3.42 -17.87
CA THR A 23 -11.30 3.64 -17.98
C THR A 23 -10.93 5.13 -17.81
N ALA A 24 -11.73 6.05 -18.36
CA ALA A 24 -11.53 7.49 -18.25
C ALA A 24 -11.80 8.01 -16.83
N VAL A 25 -12.80 7.48 -16.13
CA VAL A 25 -13.11 7.84 -14.74
C VAL A 25 -12.03 7.33 -13.79
N LEU A 26 -11.51 6.12 -13.99
CA LEU A 26 -10.38 5.58 -13.21
C LEU A 26 -9.10 6.39 -13.42
N ALA A 27 -8.83 6.90 -14.61
CA ALA A 27 -7.64 7.70 -14.92
C ALA A 27 -7.70 9.14 -14.38
N ALA A 28 -8.88 9.67 -14.08
CA ALA A 28 -9.09 11.05 -13.63
C ALA A 28 -9.17 11.24 -12.12
N LEU A 29 -9.26 10.15 -11.33
CA LEU A 29 -9.30 10.24 -9.87
C LEU A 29 -7.90 10.55 -9.31
N PRO A 30 -7.77 11.47 -8.35
CA PRO A 30 -6.51 11.67 -7.64
C PRO A 30 -6.27 10.43 -6.75
N TRP A 31 -5.33 9.59 -7.17
CA TRP A 31 -4.89 8.43 -6.41
C TRP A 31 -4.09 8.92 -5.22
N SER A 32 -4.40 8.42 -4.05
CA SER A 32 -3.81 8.88 -2.81
C SER A 32 -3.08 7.75 -2.09
N ALA A 33 -1.96 8.11 -1.45
CA ALA A 33 -1.04 7.19 -0.81
C ALA A 33 -1.53 6.72 0.56
N HIS A 34 -1.36 5.46 0.86
CA HIS A 34 -1.49 4.86 2.19
C HIS A 34 -0.12 4.69 2.85
N ALA A 35 -0.09 4.74 4.18
CA ALA A 35 1.05 4.25 4.95
C ALA A 35 0.50 3.62 6.24
N THR A 36 0.62 2.32 6.39
CA THR A 36 0.12 1.59 7.57
C THR A 36 1.09 0.51 8.04
N ASN A 37 1.68 -0.26 7.13
CA ASN A 37 2.79 -1.17 7.41
C ASN A 37 4.05 -0.59 6.77
N GLY A 38 4.63 0.45 7.41
CA GLY A 38 5.53 1.35 6.73
C GLY A 38 4.76 2.16 5.68
N TYR A 39 5.08 2.03 4.38
CA TYR A 39 4.32 2.65 3.31
C TYR A 39 3.39 1.68 2.54
N PHE A 40 3.32 0.41 2.91
CA PHE A 40 2.34 -0.54 2.37
C PHE A 40 0.97 -0.32 3.00
N ALA A 41 -0.09 -0.60 2.22
CA ALA A 41 -1.44 -0.67 2.75
C ALA A 41 -1.56 -1.80 3.79
N HIS A 42 -2.44 -1.61 4.78
CA HIS A 42 -2.69 -2.58 5.83
C HIS A 42 -3.48 -3.82 5.34
N GLY A 43 -4.15 -3.70 4.19
CA GLY A 43 -4.88 -4.76 3.51
C GLY A 43 -5.52 -4.25 2.22
N TYR A 44 -6.21 -5.12 1.50
CA TYR A 44 -6.87 -4.83 0.24
C TYR A 44 -8.25 -5.47 0.24
N GLY A 45 -9.26 -4.74 -0.27
CA GLY A 45 -10.65 -5.16 -0.24
C GLY A 45 -11.35 -4.84 1.09
N ALA A 46 -12.55 -4.27 0.99
CA ALA A 46 -13.28 -3.75 2.15
C ALA A 46 -13.62 -4.85 3.17
N GLN A 47 -13.84 -6.08 2.73
CA GLN A 47 -14.14 -7.20 3.63
C GLN A 47 -12.92 -7.59 4.46
N SER A 48 -11.75 -7.67 3.84
CA SER A 48 -10.51 -7.97 4.54
C SER A 48 -10.07 -6.81 5.45
N LEU A 49 -10.25 -5.56 5.01
CA LEU A 49 -9.95 -4.38 5.82
C LEU A 49 -10.81 -4.29 7.09
N GLY A 50 -12.04 -4.83 7.05
CA GLY A 50 -12.88 -4.97 8.24
C GLY A 50 -12.38 -5.98 9.29
N ILE A 51 -11.43 -6.85 8.91
CA ILE A 51 -10.77 -7.83 9.80
C ILE A 51 -9.25 -7.66 9.81
N ALA A 52 -8.78 -6.43 9.95
CA ALA A 52 -7.36 -6.08 10.04
C ALA A 52 -6.53 -6.44 8.79
N GLY A 53 -7.15 -6.58 7.62
CA GLY A 53 -6.46 -6.94 6.38
C GLY A 53 -6.10 -8.42 6.25
N VAL A 54 -6.70 -9.30 7.06
CA VAL A 54 -6.53 -10.76 6.93
C VAL A 54 -7.16 -11.23 5.63
N ALA A 55 -6.40 -11.94 4.77
CA ALA A 55 -6.86 -12.40 3.47
C ALA A 55 -6.08 -13.60 2.90
N ILE A 56 -4.90 -13.93 3.45
CA ILE A 56 -4.00 -14.93 2.83
C ILE A 56 -4.66 -16.32 2.79
N ALA A 57 -5.35 -16.72 3.88
CA ALA A 57 -6.08 -17.96 3.95
C ALA A 57 -7.61 -17.77 4.08
N LEU A 58 -8.12 -16.55 3.90
CA LEU A 58 -9.54 -16.25 3.99
C LEU A 58 -9.97 -15.35 2.83
N PRO A 59 -10.16 -15.89 1.61
CA PRO A 59 -10.68 -15.16 0.46
C PRO A 59 -12.10 -14.66 0.73
N GLN A 60 -12.38 -13.36 0.56
CA GLN A 60 -13.69 -12.77 0.84
C GLN A 60 -14.26 -11.97 -0.32
N ASP A 61 -13.43 -11.22 -1.03
CA ASP A 61 -13.79 -10.43 -2.21
C ASP A 61 -12.69 -10.53 -3.29
N ALA A 62 -12.93 -9.99 -4.46
CA ALA A 62 -12.03 -10.12 -5.61
C ALA A 62 -10.68 -9.41 -5.44
N LEU A 63 -10.55 -8.52 -4.44
CA LEU A 63 -9.29 -7.88 -4.10
C LEU A 63 -8.29 -8.86 -3.41
N VAL A 64 -8.72 -10.09 -3.08
CA VAL A 64 -7.83 -11.15 -2.61
C VAL A 64 -6.65 -11.39 -3.56
N ILE A 65 -6.77 -11.08 -4.84
CA ILE A 65 -5.68 -11.10 -5.82
C ILE A 65 -4.44 -10.34 -5.28
N ALA A 66 -4.66 -9.22 -4.61
CA ALA A 66 -3.61 -8.40 -4.03
C ALA A 66 -2.94 -9.02 -2.79
N SER A 67 -3.56 -10.03 -2.17
CA SER A 67 -3.04 -10.75 -1.00
C SER A 67 -2.59 -12.17 -1.35
N ASN A 68 -3.48 -12.97 -1.93
CA ASN A 68 -3.21 -14.36 -2.35
C ASN A 68 -4.03 -14.70 -3.61
N PRO A 69 -3.44 -14.73 -4.81
CA PRO A 69 -4.19 -14.98 -6.05
C PRO A 69 -4.81 -16.38 -6.13
N ALA A 70 -4.37 -17.35 -5.33
CA ALA A 70 -5.03 -18.66 -5.24
C ALA A 70 -6.48 -18.54 -4.74
N GLY A 71 -6.80 -17.49 -3.97
CA GLY A 71 -8.10 -17.25 -3.38
C GLY A 71 -9.23 -17.05 -4.37
N ILE A 72 -8.95 -16.59 -5.59
CA ILE A 72 -10.01 -16.35 -6.60
C ILE A 72 -10.78 -17.63 -6.98
N SER A 73 -10.17 -18.80 -6.81
CA SER A 73 -10.83 -20.10 -7.08
C SER A 73 -12.04 -20.39 -6.17
N GLN A 74 -12.16 -19.69 -5.04
CA GLN A 74 -13.22 -19.90 -4.05
C GLN A 74 -14.35 -18.86 -4.17
N LEU A 75 -14.19 -17.82 -4.99
CA LEU A 75 -15.09 -16.68 -5.04
C LEU A 75 -16.17 -16.76 -6.12
N GLY A 76 -15.98 -17.66 -7.09
CA GLY A 76 -16.85 -17.72 -8.26
C GLY A 76 -16.70 -16.47 -9.16
N SER A 77 -17.79 -16.11 -9.84
CA SER A 77 -17.81 -14.92 -10.71
C SER A 77 -18.36 -13.73 -9.92
N ARG A 78 -17.52 -12.68 -9.72
CA ARG A 78 -17.93 -11.48 -8.98
C ARG A 78 -17.15 -10.24 -9.42
N LEU A 79 -17.75 -9.10 -9.16
CA LEU A 79 -17.16 -7.77 -9.29
C LEU A 79 -17.26 -7.07 -7.93
N ASP A 80 -16.19 -6.48 -7.47
CA ASP A 80 -16.15 -5.65 -6.27
C ASP A 80 -15.56 -4.28 -6.61
N ALA A 81 -16.27 -3.22 -6.22
CA ALA A 81 -15.81 -1.85 -6.36
C ALA A 81 -15.87 -1.15 -5.01
N GLY A 82 -14.75 -0.57 -4.59
CA GLY A 82 -14.61 0.07 -3.29
C GLY A 82 -14.02 1.47 -3.36
N LEU A 83 -14.28 2.25 -2.31
CA LEU A 83 -13.70 3.56 -2.10
C LEU A 83 -13.34 3.71 -0.63
N THR A 84 -12.07 4.04 -0.37
CA THR A 84 -11.53 4.25 0.97
C THR A 84 -11.17 5.70 1.17
N LEU A 85 -11.56 6.29 2.31
CA LEU A 85 -11.06 7.56 2.83
C LEU A 85 -9.98 7.28 3.88
N PHE A 86 -8.74 7.55 3.54
CA PHE A 86 -7.60 7.46 4.43
C PHE A 86 -7.27 8.85 5.01
N ARG A 87 -7.20 8.94 6.35
CA ARG A 87 -6.96 10.20 7.08
C ARG A 87 -5.83 10.04 8.10
N PRO A 88 -4.58 10.21 7.68
CA PRO A 88 -3.45 10.22 8.60
C PRO A 88 -3.29 11.59 9.27
N GLU A 89 -2.76 11.58 10.50
CA GLU A 89 -2.26 12.76 11.20
C GLU A 89 -0.78 12.54 11.52
N ARG A 90 0.06 13.48 11.07
CA ARG A 90 1.52 13.35 11.10
C ARG A 90 2.15 14.60 11.66
N SER A 91 3.16 14.43 12.51
CA SER A 91 3.94 15.55 13.04
C SER A 91 5.40 15.14 13.28
N ALA A 92 6.26 16.14 13.29
CA ALA A 92 7.62 16.03 13.74
C ALA A 92 7.90 17.07 14.83
N THR A 93 8.78 16.72 15.79
CA THR A 93 9.23 17.66 16.83
C THR A 93 10.74 17.65 16.86
N VAL A 94 11.37 18.80 16.63
CA VAL A 94 12.82 18.98 16.77
C VAL A 94 13.13 19.59 18.12
N ARG A 95 14.10 19.02 18.84
CA ARG A 95 14.52 19.47 20.17
C ARG A 95 16.04 19.36 20.37
N GLY A 96 16.58 20.30 21.15
CA GLY A 96 18.01 20.32 21.48
C GLY A 96 18.94 20.64 20.31
N ASN A 97 18.42 21.14 19.19
CA ASN A 97 19.23 21.56 18.05
C ASN A 97 19.84 22.93 18.29
N GLY A 98 21.12 23.10 17.93
CA GLY A 98 21.88 24.34 18.12
C GLY A 98 21.59 25.42 17.07
N VAL A 99 20.86 25.11 15.97
CA VAL A 99 20.50 26.11 14.95
C VAL A 99 19.28 26.90 15.41
N PRO A 100 19.34 28.24 15.53
CA PRO A 100 18.21 29.06 15.88
C PRO A 100 17.00 28.84 14.95
N GLY A 101 15.81 28.63 15.55
CA GLY A 101 14.58 28.47 14.79
C GLY A 101 14.30 27.04 14.26
N PHE A 102 15.24 26.08 14.48
CA PHE A 102 15.01 24.69 14.09
C PHE A 102 14.17 23.93 15.12
N ASN A 103 14.35 24.22 16.43
CA ASN A 103 13.54 23.58 17.47
C ASN A 103 12.05 23.96 17.36
N GLY A 104 11.17 23.00 17.58
CA GLY A 104 9.72 23.18 17.56
C GLY A 104 8.92 22.01 17.05
N GLU A 105 7.61 22.16 17.06
CA GLU A 105 6.65 21.22 16.46
C GLU A 105 6.31 21.63 15.03
N TYR A 106 6.20 20.62 14.16
CA TYR A 106 5.88 20.75 12.76
C TYR A 106 4.75 19.79 12.38
N SER A 107 3.61 20.34 11.91
CA SER A 107 2.51 19.53 11.42
C SER A 107 2.71 19.18 9.95
N GLY A 108 2.74 17.88 9.65
CA GLY A 108 2.81 17.33 8.29
C GLY A 108 1.45 17.21 7.60
N ASP A 109 0.41 17.82 8.17
CA ASP A 109 -1.00 17.59 7.88
C ASP A 109 -1.61 18.59 6.89
N GLY A 110 -0.83 19.32 6.10
CA GLY A 110 -1.34 20.21 5.06
C GLY A 110 -2.20 19.51 3.99
N LYS A 111 -2.13 18.18 3.90
CA LYS A 111 -3.08 17.34 3.16
C LYS A 111 -3.44 16.14 4.03
N LYS A 112 -4.73 15.94 4.36
CA LYS A 112 -5.20 14.91 5.29
C LYS A 112 -6.13 13.87 4.68
N ASN A 113 -6.87 14.21 3.64
CA ASN A 113 -7.90 13.34 3.07
C ASN A 113 -7.38 12.73 1.78
N PHE A 114 -7.34 11.41 1.76
CA PHE A 114 -6.90 10.63 0.60
C PHE A 114 -7.99 9.63 0.23
N TRP A 115 -8.50 9.77 -1.00
CA TRP A 115 -9.52 8.88 -1.54
C TRP A 115 -8.86 7.82 -2.40
N ILE A 116 -9.14 6.56 -2.11
CA ILE A 116 -8.50 5.42 -2.74
C ILE A 116 -9.55 4.49 -3.28
N PRO A 117 -9.75 4.49 -4.60
CA PRO A 117 -10.61 3.53 -5.25
C PRO A 117 -9.92 2.17 -5.39
N GLU A 118 -10.73 1.12 -5.37
CA GLU A 118 -10.30 -0.24 -5.67
C GLU A 118 -11.35 -0.94 -6.53
N LEU A 119 -10.89 -1.84 -7.39
CA LEU A 119 -11.73 -2.66 -8.25
C LEU A 119 -11.17 -4.07 -8.33
N GLY A 120 -12.02 -5.07 -8.12
CA GLY A 120 -11.68 -6.47 -8.28
C GLY A 120 -12.70 -7.20 -9.13
N TYR A 121 -12.24 -8.08 -10.00
CA TYR A 121 -13.06 -8.95 -10.81
C TYR A 121 -12.53 -10.36 -10.77
N THR A 122 -13.42 -11.34 -10.60
CA THR A 122 -13.07 -12.76 -10.72
C THR A 122 -14.09 -13.49 -11.58
N ARG A 123 -13.65 -14.55 -12.28
CA ARG A 123 -14.49 -15.41 -13.08
C ARG A 123 -13.97 -16.84 -13.09
N ALA A 124 -14.82 -17.80 -12.76
CA ALA A 124 -14.56 -19.20 -13.03
C ALA A 124 -14.77 -19.46 -14.54
N ILE A 125 -13.74 -19.88 -15.25
CA ILE A 125 -13.77 -20.15 -16.70
C ILE A 125 -13.75 -21.64 -17.02
N ALA A 126 -13.36 -22.48 -16.04
CA ALA A 126 -13.46 -23.93 -16.08
C ALA A 126 -13.58 -24.47 -14.65
N PRO A 127 -13.94 -25.76 -14.43
CA PRO A 127 -14.09 -26.34 -13.09
C PRO A 127 -12.86 -26.20 -12.18
N LYS A 128 -11.66 -26.16 -12.77
CA LYS A 128 -10.39 -26.02 -12.04
C LYS A 128 -9.69 -24.69 -12.27
N LEU A 129 -10.18 -23.83 -13.17
CA LEU A 129 -9.50 -22.61 -13.59
C LEU A 129 -10.36 -21.38 -13.36
N SER A 130 -9.86 -20.44 -12.57
CA SER A 130 -10.43 -19.12 -12.40
C SER A 130 -9.43 -18.05 -12.80
N VAL A 131 -9.94 -16.94 -13.35
CA VAL A 131 -9.15 -15.76 -13.72
C VAL A 131 -9.68 -14.54 -13.00
N GLY A 132 -8.87 -13.51 -12.89
CA GLY A 132 -9.28 -12.26 -12.26
C GLY A 132 -8.41 -11.09 -12.62
N LEU A 133 -8.86 -9.92 -12.20
CA LEU A 133 -8.16 -8.64 -12.31
C LEU A 133 -8.40 -7.84 -11.04
N ALA A 134 -7.35 -7.30 -10.46
CA ALA A 134 -7.46 -6.31 -9.38
C ALA A 134 -6.76 -5.00 -9.78
N ILE A 135 -7.38 -3.88 -9.40
CA ILE A 135 -6.81 -2.53 -9.52
C ILE A 135 -6.90 -1.91 -8.12
N TYR A 136 -5.75 -1.56 -7.54
CA TYR A 136 -5.69 -1.10 -6.16
C TYR A 136 -4.47 -0.22 -5.89
N GLY A 137 -4.56 0.61 -4.83
CA GLY A 137 -3.42 1.30 -4.26
C GLY A 137 -2.61 0.36 -3.37
N ASN A 138 -1.34 0.12 -3.68
CA ASN A 138 -0.49 -0.73 -2.83
C ASN A 138 -0.04 0.00 -1.57
N GLY A 139 0.18 1.32 -1.67
CA GLY A 139 0.69 2.13 -0.58
C GLY A 139 1.19 3.48 -1.06
N GLY A 140 1.89 4.17 -0.16
CA GLY A 140 2.51 5.44 -0.48
C GLY A 140 3.00 6.19 0.75
N MET A 141 3.59 7.35 0.52
CA MET A 141 4.05 8.27 1.55
C MET A 141 3.56 9.67 1.22
N ASN A 142 3.06 10.37 2.24
CA ASN A 142 2.69 11.77 2.06
C ASN A 142 2.92 12.54 3.35
N THR A 143 3.59 13.68 3.22
CA THR A 143 3.61 14.77 4.20
C THR A 143 3.50 16.10 3.49
N ARG A 144 2.92 17.07 4.15
CA ARG A 144 2.90 18.45 3.69
C ARG A 144 3.00 19.37 4.89
N TYR A 145 4.17 19.94 5.07
CA TYR A 145 4.50 20.90 6.11
C TYR A 145 4.33 22.31 5.55
N GLU A 146 3.32 23.05 6.02
CA GLU A 146 3.16 24.47 5.64
C GLU A 146 4.29 25.33 6.25
N ARG A 147 4.72 25.01 7.49
CA ARG A 147 5.97 25.49 8.07
C ARG A 147 7.05 24.43 7.83
N ASN A 148 8.01 24.76 6.98
CA ASN A 148 9.08 23.83 6.59
C ASN A 148 9.96 23.44 7.79
N PRO A 149 10.06 22.16 8.18
CA PRO A 149 10.94 21.72 9.26
C PRO A 149 12.41 21.97 8.97
N PHE A 150 12.81 22.07 7.70
CA PHE A 150 14.19 22.38 7.29
C PHE A 150 14.42 23.89 7.03
N GLY A 151 13.45 24.75 7.36
CA GLY A 151 13.54 26.18 7.08
C GLY A 151 14.72 26.89 7.75
N ALA A 152 15.03 26.49 8.99
CA ALA A 152 16.16 27.07 9.76
C ALA A 152 17.54 26.74 9.15
N ILE A 153 17.64 25.69 8.34
CA ILE A 153 18.88 25.27 7.66
C ILE A 153 18.86 25.54 6.15
N GLY A 154 17.94 26.41 5.68
CA GLY A 154 17.90 26.87 4.28
C GLY A 154 16.81 26.24 3.43
N GLY A 155 15.88 25.49 4.01
CA GLY A 155 14.68 24.99 3.32
C GLY A 155 13.75 26.16 2.94
N GLN A 156 13.21 26.14 1.72
CA GLN A 156 12.38 27.24 1.21
C GLN A 156 10.95 26.77 0.94
N GLY A 157 9.99 27.62 1.26
CA GLY A 157 8.57 27.35 1.07
C GLY A 157 8.09 26.19 1.95
N ARG A 158 7.11 25.45 1.48
CA ARG A 158 6.61 24.23 2.13
C ARG A 158 7.59 23.08 1.94
N ALA A 159 7.56 22.11 2.86
CA ALA A 159 8.28 20.87 2.69
C ALA A 159 7.33 19.66 2.67
N GLY A 160 7.72 18.63 1.97
CA GLY A 160 6.99 17.37 1.98
C GLY A 160 7.31 16.47 0.80
N VAL A 161 6.73 15.30 0.85
CA VAL A 161 6.79 14.29 -0.22
C VAL A 161 5.40 13.78 -0.54
N ASN A 162 5.23 13.28 -1.76
CA ASN A 162 4.03 12.54 -2.15
C ASN A 162 4.46 11.37 -3.03
N LEU A 163 4.28 10.15 -2.52
CA LEU A 163 4.43 8.89 -3.26
C LEU A 163 3.07 8.24 -3.40
N GLU A 164 2.72 7.82 -4.60
CA GLU A 164 1.51 7.09 -4.93
C GLU A 164 1.87 5.85 -5.74
N GLN A 165 1.30 4.69 -5.39
CA GLN A 165 1.55 3.42 -6.07
C GLN A 165 0.24 2.77 -6.45
N ILE A 166 0.07 2.49 -7.74
CA ILE A 166 -1.07 1.79 -8.31
C ILE A 166 -0.64 0.46 -8.87
N PHE A 167 -1.42 -0.56 -8.61
CA PHE A 167 -1.26 -1.89 -9.16
C PHE A 167 -2.44 -2.25 -10.05
N VAL A 168 -2.15 -2.83 -11.20
CA VAL A 168 -3.09 -3.53 -12.07
C VAL A 168 -2.61 -4.97 -12.16
N SER A 169 -3.37 -5.88 -11.56
CA SER A 169 -2.93 -7.25 -11.34
C SER A 169 -3.89 -8.27 -12.00
N PRO A 170 -3.68 -8.61 -13.29
CA PRO A 170 -4.31 -9.79 -13.85
C PRO A 170 -3.80 -11.05 -13.14
N ALA A 171 -4.70 -12.01 -12.89
CA ALA A 171 -4.41 -13.20 -12.13
C ALA A 171 -5.12 -14.44 -12.67
N ALA A 172 -4.54 -15.59 -12.37
CA ALA A 172 -5.15 -16.90 -12.59
C ALA A 172 -4.92 -17.79 -11.38
N SER A 173 -5.87 -18.68 -11.09
CA SER A 173 -5.73 -19.75 -10.11
C SER A 173 -6.16 -21.09 -10.68
N TYR A 174 -5.45 -22.14 -10.27
CA TYR A 174 -5.70 -23.50 -10.72
C TYR A 174 -5.83 -24.46 -9.53
N LYS A 175 -6.96 -25.16 -9.44
CA LYS A 175 -7.20 -26.22 -8.46
C LYS A 175 -6.42 -27.47 -8.88
N LEU A 176 -5.35 -27.81 -8.17
CA LEU A 176 -4.61 -29.04 -8.39
C LEU A 176 -5.49 -30.26 -8.09
N ASN A 177 -6.18 -30.20 -6.96
CA ASN A 177 -7.16 -31.17 -6.47
C ASN A 177 -8.21 -30.47 -5.61
N GLU A 178 -9.05 -31.20 -4.91
CA GLU A 178 -10.10 -30.67 -4.01
C GLU A 178 -9.54 -29.86 -2.83
N GLN A 179 -8.29 -30.11 -2.44
CA GLN A 179 -7.66 -29.54 -1.25
C GLN A 179 -6.69 -28.42 -1.57
N HIS A 180 -6.02 -28.43 -2.72
CA HIS A 180 -4.90 -27.52 -3.03
C HIS A 180 -5.15 -26.69 -4.28
N THR A 181 -4.93 -25.39 -4.15
CA THR A 181 -5.01 -24.42 -5.25
C THR A 181 -3.71 -23.62 -5.32
N LEU A 182 -3.21 -23.41 -6.52
CA LEU A 182 -2.15 -22.44 -6.82
C LEU A 182 -2.73 -21.21 -7.52
N GLY A 183 -2.08 -20.08 -7.32
CA GLY A 183 -2.44 -18.84 -7.98
C GLY A 183 -1.21 -18.04 -8.40
N VAL A 184 -1.36 -17.28 -9.47
CA VAL A 184 -0.36 -16.35 -9.97
C VAL A 184 -1.03 -15.03 -10.35
N ALA A 185 -0.39 -13.92 -10.03
CA ALA A 185 -0.75 -12.60 -10.52
C ALA A 185 0.48 -11.90 -11.10
N LEU A 186 0.29 -11.18 -12.21
CA LEU A 186 1.28 -10.27 -12.75
C LEU A 186 0.98 -8.87 -12.20
N ASN A 187 1.86 -8.31 -11.39
CA ASN A 187 1.72 -6.96 -10.85
C ASN A 187 2.29 -5.95 -11.84
N LEU A 188 1.43 -5.27 -12.59
CA LEU A 188 1.81 -4.11 -13.39
C LEU A 188 1.66 -2.88 -12.52
N VAL A 189 2.74 -2.13 -12.34
CA VAL A 189 2.81 -1.05 -11.35
C VAL A 189 3.09 0.28 -12.01
N HIS A 190 2.38 1.30 -11.56
CA HIS A 190 2.69 2.69 -11.87
C HIS A 190 2.87 3.48 -10.57
N GLN A 191 4.01 4.18 -10.46
CA GLN A 191 4.35 5.00 -9.31
C GLN A 191 4.46 6.47 -9.70
N ARG A 192 4.07 7.37 -8.79
CA ARG A 192 4.26 8.82 -8.92
C ARG A 192 4.91 9.34 -7.66
N PHE A 193 5.89 10.22 -7.83
CA PHE A 193 6.60 10.84 -6.72
C PHE A 193 6.83 12.33 -6.96
N SER A 194 6.74 13.11 -5.89
CA SER A 194 7.21 14.50 -5.84
C SER A 194 7.77 14.84 -4.47
N ALA A 195 8.73 15.75 -4.41
CA ALA A 195 9.30 16.31 -3.19
C ALA A 195 9.48 17.83 -3.31
N GLU A 196 9.21 18.55 -2.23
CA GLU A 196 9.36 20.00 -2.17
C GLU A 196 10.04 20.44 -0.87
N GLY A 197 10.75 21.59 -0.89
CA GLY A 197 11.30 22.23 0.32
C GLY A 197 12.58 21.61 0.88
N LEU A 198 13.32 20.81 0.10
CA LEU A 198 14.50 20.07 0.53
C LEU A 198 15.82 20.70 0.08
N GLN A 199 15.90 22.04 -0.09
CA GLN A 199 17.07 22.75 -0.56
C GLN A 199 18.35 22.48 0.26
N PRO A 200 18.31 22.28 1.60
CA PRO A 200 19.51 21.97 2.38
C PRO A 200 20.26 20.72 1.92
N PHE A 201 19.51 19.77 1.30
CA PHE A 201 20.08 18.53 0.78
C PHE A 201 20.47 18.61 -0.71
N ALA A 202 20.15 19.74 -1.37
CA ALA A 202 20.41 20.00 -2.79
C ALA A 202 21.72 20.76 -3.01
N GLN A 203 22.81 20.31 -2.36
CA GLN A 203 24.11 20.97 -2.40
C GLN A 203 25.20 20.02 -2.89
N ALA A 204 26.26 20.59 -3.48
CA ALA A 204 27.47 19.85 -3.81
C ALA A 204 28.07 19.22 -2.53
N GLY A 205 28.48 17.96 -2.61
CA GLY A 205 28.92 17.17 -1.47
C GLY A 205 27.80 16.46 -0.70
N THR A 206 26.56 16.98 -0.73
CA THR A 206 25.40 16.30 -0.12
C THR A 206 24.66 15.42 -1.14
N SER A 207 24.58 15.87 -2.39
CA SER A 207 23.94 15.13 -3.47
C SER A 207 24.84 14.97 -4.69
N SER A 208 24.77 13.82 -5.34
CA SER A 208 25.44 13.53 -6.62
C SER A 208 24.81 14.31 -7.79
N SER A 209 23.59 14.78 -7.64
CA SER A 209 22.85 15.60 -8.61
C SER A 209 22.02 16.66 -7.88
N PRO A 210 22.65 17.73 -7.35
CA PRO A 210 22.00 18.72 -6.49
C PRO A 210 20.74 19.35 -7.10
N GLN A 211 20.72 19.58 -8.39
CA GLN A 211 19.59 20.18 -9.10
C GLN A 211 18.37 19.25 -9.23
N GLN A 212 18.50 17.96 -8.84
CA GLN A 212 17.46 16.94 -8.95
C GLN A 212 17.13 16.29 -7.59
N VAL A 213 17.15 17.09 -6.53
CA VAL A 213 16.76 16.67 -5.16
C VAL A 213 15.35 17.08 -4.82
N THR A 214 14.93 18.28 -5.19
CA THR A 214 13.67 18.89 -4.73
C THR A 214 13.04 19.76 -5.80
N ASN A 215 11.71 20.00 -5.69
CA ASN A 215 10.93 20.91 -6.55
C ASN A 215 10.99 20.58 -8.05
N GLN A 216 11.12 19.31 -8.41
CA GLN A 216 11.19 18.83 -9.80
C GLN A 216 9.80 18.49 -10.39
N GLY A 217 8.71 18.82 -9.67
CA GLY A 217 7.37 18.40 -10.02
C GLY A 217 7.18 16.88 -9.87
N THR A 218 6.20 16.32 -10.55
CA THR A 218 5.93 14.88 -10.48
C THR A 218 6.86 14.10 -11.40
N SER A 219 7.54 13.09 -10.86
CA SER A 219 8.24 12.04 -11.58
C SER A 219 7.41 10.76 -11.56
N THR A 220 7.41 10.01 -12.64
CA THR A 220 6.69 8.73 -12.75
C THR A 220 7.65 7.60 -12.99
N SER A 221 7.27 6.40 -12.54
CA SER A 221 7.97 5.15 -12.79
C SER A 221 6.96 4.05 -13.03
N SER A 222 7.29 3.10 -13.90
CA SER A 222 6.48 1.90 -14.11
C SER A 222 7.36 0.68 -14.03
N GLY A 223 6.82 -0.40 -13.49
CA GLY A 223 7.53 -1.66 -13.32
C GLY A 223 6.56 -2.84 -13.35
N ALA A 224 7.12 -4.04 -13.31
CA ALA A 224 6.34 -5.27 -13.25
C ALA A 224 6.97 -6.24 -12.24
N GLY A 225 6.11 -7.03 -11.60
CA GLY A 225 6.50 -8.09 -10.68
C GLY A 225 5.50 -9.24 -10.72
N VAL A 226 5.77 -10.27 -9.95
CA VAL A 226 4.92 -11.47 -9.89
C VAL A 226 4.50 -11.71 -8.45
N ARG A 227 3.25 -12.11 -8.25
CA ARG A 227 2.77 -12.66 -6.98
C ARG A 227 2.38 -14.12 -7.18
N LEU A 228 2.88 -14.99 -6.32
CA LEU A 228 2.50 -16.38 -6.24
C LEU A 228 1.65 -16.60 -5.00
N GLY A 229 0.73 -17.55 -5.08
CA GLY A 229 -0.16 -17.90 -3.98
C GLY A 229 -0.46 -19.38 -3.94
N TRP A 230 -0.68 -19.87 -2.72
CA TRP A 230 -1.16 -21.20 -2.45
C TRP A 230 -2.26 -21.16 -1.39
N LEU A 231 -3.27 -22.01 -1.57
CA LEU A 231 -4.29 -22.31 -0.57
C LEU A 231 -4.39 -23.83 -0.41
N GLY A 232 -4.48 -24.29 0.84
CA GLY A 232 -4.64 -25.69 1.19
C GLY A 232 -5.72 -25.88 2.25
N GLN A 233 -6.75 -26.67 1.96
CA GLN A 233 -7.74 -27.12 2.93
C GLN A 233 -7.25 -28.42 3.57
N LEU A 234 -6.72 -28.32 4.81
CA LEU A 234 -6.05 -29.45 5.47
C LEU A 234 -7.01 -30.34 6.24
N ALA A 235 -8.12 -29.79 6.72
CA ALA A 235 -9.18 -30.49 7.44
C ALA A 235 -10.51 -29.74 7.27
N PRO A 236 -11.65 -30.33 7.61
CA PRO A 236 -12.93 -29.64 7.60
C PRO A 236 -12.86 -28.36 8.44
N GLY A 237 -13.18 -27.22 7.81
CA GLY A 237 -13.13 -25.90 8.43
C GLY A 237 -11.72 -25.29 8.55
N TRP A 238 -10.62 -25.99 8.29
CA TRP A 238 -9.25 -25.47 8.39
C TRP A 238 -8.64 -25.23 7.02
N GLN A 239 -8.20 -24.00 6.79
CA GLN A 239 -7.49 -23.60 5.56
C GLN A 239 -6.18 -22.87 5.92
N LEU A 240 -5.12 -23.23 5.19
CA LEU A 240 -3.85 -22.51 5.22
C LEU A 240 -3.60 -21.81 3.89
N GLY A 241 -2.79 -20.77 3.93
CA GLY A 241 -2.37 -20.05 2.75
C GLY A 241 -0.92 -19.59 2.84
N ALA A 242 -0.29 -19.46 1.69
CA ALA A 242 1.02 -18.84 1.55
C ALA A 242 1.04 -17.94 0.33
N THR A 243 1.77 -16.84 0.42
CA THR A 243 1.94 -15.88 -0.67
C THR A 243 3.37 -15.35 -0.69
N TRP A 244 3.85 -15.05 -1.89
CA TRP A 244 5.11 -14.36 -2.12
C TRP A 244 4.95 -13.38 -3.28
N SER A 245 5.49 -12.18 -3.14
CA SER A 245 5.53 -11.15 -4.18
C SER A 245 6.95 -10.70 -4.42
N SER A 246 7.39 -10.76 -5.66
CA SER A 246 8.70 -10.28 -6.06
C SER A 246 8.85 -8.79 -5.81
N LYS A 247 10.09 -8.34 -5.69
CA LYS A 247 10.45 -6.93 -5.84
C LYS A 247 9.93 -6.40 -7.19
N VAL A 248 9.56 -5.11 -7.23
CA VAL A 248 9.25 -4.39 -8.46
C VAL A 248 10.23 -3.24 -8.61
N ASP A 249 11.03 -3.28 -9.66
CA ASP A 249 11.99 -2.22 -9.94
C ASP A 249 11.28 -0.90 -10.27
N GLY A 250 11.80 0.21 -9.74
CA GLY A 250 11.27 1.54 -9.95
C GLY A 250 12.34 2.62 -9.88
N SER A 251 12.16 3.71 -10.64
CA SER A 251 13.11 4.81 -10.64
C SER A 251 12.44 6.15 -10.94
N PHE A 252 12.78 7.18 -10.18
CA PHE A 252 12.30 8.54 -10.34
C PHE A 252 13.39 9.44 -10.90
N HIS A 253 13.57 9.46 -12.21
CA HIS A 253 14.64 10.18 -12.91
C HIS A 253 14.73 11.68 -12.56
N ARG A 254 13.62 12.35 -12.24
CA ARG A 254 13.62 13.76 -11.82
C ARG A 254 14.21 13.94 -10.42
N TYR A 255 14.31 12.86 -9.64
CA TYR A 255 14.82 12.84 -8.26
C TYR A 255 16.09 11.97 -8.12
N ARG A 256 16.89 11.88 -9.19
CA ARG A 256 18.13 11.10 -9.19
C ARG A 256 19.20 11.62 -8.21
N GLY A 257 19.08 12.85 -7.74
CA GLY A 257 19.90 13.42 -6.70
C GLY A 257 19.39 13.18 -5.29
N LEU A 258 18.18 12.63 -5.13
CA LEU A 258 17.55 12.35 -3.83
C LEU A 258 17.68 10.86 -3.46
N PHE A 259 17.26 9.99 -4.37
CA PHE A 259 17.20 8.55 -4.15
C PHE A 259 18.48 7.85 -4.59
N ALA A 260 18.93 6.87 -3.83
CA ALA A 260 20.07 6.03 -4.15
C ALA A 260 19.97 5.44 -5.58
N GLU A 261 21.08 4.96 -6.13
CA GLU A 261 21.12 4.36 -7.47
C GLU A 261 20.64 5.29 -8.60
N GLY A 262 20.82 6.62 -8.42
CA GLY A 262 20.41 7.60 -9.43
C GLY A 262 18.90 7.74 -9.59
N GLY A 263 18.15 7.60 -8.50
CA GLY A 263 16.70 7.74 -8.47
C GLY A 263 15.95 6.44 -8.19
N GLY A 264 16.65 5.35 -7.86
CA GLY A 264 16.06 4.02 -7.59
C GLY A 264 15.09 4.05 -6.42
N PHE A 265 13.88 3.59 -6.64
CA PHE A 265 12.85 3.44 -5.62
C PHE A 265 11.96 2.23 -5.92
N ASP A 266 12.52 1.07 -5.63
CA ASP A 266 11.84 -0.20 -5.86
C ASP A 266 10.72 -0.42 -4.83
N ILE A 267 9.76 -1.27 -5.18
CA ILE A 267 8.80 -1.79 -4.23
C ILE A 267 9.36 -3.10 -3.68
N PRO A 268 9.52 -3.24 -2.35
CA PRO A 268 10.20 -4.38 -1.77
C PRO A 268 9.44 -5.70 -1.98
N GLU A 269 10.22 -6.76 -2.04
CA GLU A 269 9.75 -8.12 -1.91
C GLU A 269 9.01 -8.30 -0.59
N ASN A 270 7.96 -9.12 -0.60
CA ASN A 270 7.23 -9.49 0.60
C ASN A 270 6.64 -10.90 0.47
N TRP A 271 6.44 -11.55 1.61
CA TRP A 271 5.81 -12.86 1.69
C TRP A 271 4.95 -12.97 2.94
N GLY A 272 4.06 -13.95 2.96
CA GLY A 272 3.19 -14.15 4.10
C GLY A 272 2.58 -15.54 4.16
N LEU A 273 2.15 -15.89 5.36
CA LEU A 273 1.44 -17.12 5.69
C LEU A 273 0.10 -16.75 6.32
N GLY A 274 -0.91 -17.55 6.08
CA GLY A 274 -2.24 -17.35 6.66
C GLY A 274 -2.85 -18.65 7.12
N ALA A 275 -3.72 -18.53 8.11
CA ALA A 275 -4.57 -19.63 8.58
C ALA A 275 -5.99 -19.12 8.81
N SER A 276 -6.98 -19.91 8.48
CA SER A 276 -8.37 -19.65 8.83
C SER A 276 -9.05 -20.91 9.35
N TRP A 277 -9.94 -20.72 10.30
CA TRP A 277 -10.70 -21.78 10.94
C TRP A 277 -12.18 -21.38 11.08
N GLN A 278 -13.04 -22.10 10.38
CA GLN A 278 -14.48 -22.01 10.57
C GLN A 278 -14.86 -22.80 11.83
N ALA A 279 -14.82 -22.12 12.98
CA ALA A 279 -15.04 -22.75 14.29
C ALA A 279 -16.49 -23.23 14.48
N THR A 280 -17.45 -22.48 13.93
CA THR A 280 -18.86 -22.86 13.80
C THR A 280 -19.39 -22.42 12.42
N PRO A 281 -20.63 -22.82 12.03
CA PRO A 281 -21.21 -22.28 10.80
C PRO A 281 -21.30 -20.76 10.74
N GLU A 282 -21.33 -20.08 11.90
CA GLU A 282 -21.47 -18.62 12.03
C GLU A 282 -20.12 -17.92 12.25
N PHE A 283 -19.13 -18.57 12.89
CA PHE A 283 -17.87 -17.94 13.30
C PHE A 283 -16.68 -18.48 12.53
N THR A 284 -15.94 -17.56 11.91
CA THR A 284 -14.63 -17.83 11.31
C THR A 284 -13.57 -17.00 12.00
N LEU A 285 -12.49 -17.65 12.46
CA LEU A 285 -11.28 -17.01 12.97
C LEU A 285 -10.20 -17.10 11.91
N ALA A 286 -9.39 -16.06 11.78
CA ALA A 286 -8.28 -16.09 10.82
C ALA A 286 -7.09 -15.26 11.31
N ALA A 287 -5.91 -15.64 10.87
CA ALA A 287 -4.66 -14.97 11.18
C ALA A 287 -3.76 -14.96 9.94
N ASP A 288 -3.05 -13.84 9.74
CA ASP A 288 -2.00 -13.70 8.74
C ASP A 288 -0.71 -13.25 9.42
N TYR A 289 0.41 -13.79 8.97
CA TYR A 289 1.74 -13.27 9.20
C TYR A 289 2.31 -12.81 7.86
N GLN A 290 2.91 -11.61 7.83
CA GLN A 290 3.54 -11.04 6.63
C GLN A 290 4.90 -10.45 6.98
N ARG A 291 5.90 -10.65 6.13
CA ARG A 291 7.20 -9.97 6.21
C ARG A 291 7.41 -9.10 4.98
N ILE A 292 7.86 -7.86 5.20
CA ILE A 292 8.16 -6.88 4.15
C ILE A 292 9.64 -6.50 4.24
N LEU A 293 10.37 -6.66 3.14
CA LEU A 293 11.83 -6.56 3.09
C LEU A 293 12.28 -5.15 2.68
N TYR A 294 11.98 -4.14 3.48
CA TYR A 294 12.31 -2.74 3.22
C TYR A 294 13.82 -2.49 3.11
N SER A 295 14.64 -3.21 3.86
CA SER A 295 16.09 -3.04 3.87
C SER A 295 16.76 -3.38 2.54
N GLN A 296 16.10 -4.14 1.67
CA GLN A 296 16.60 -4.50 0.34
C GLN A 296 16.50 -3.36 -0.69
N VAL A 297 15.73 -2.31 -0.40
CA VAL A 297 15.59 -1.13 -1.27
C VAL A 297 16.48 -0.02 -0.74
N LYS A 298 17.60 0.28 -1.41
CA LYS A 298 18.62 1.20 -0.88
C LYS A 298 18.07 2.57 -0.49
N SER A 299 17.20 3.16 -1.29
CA SER A 299 16.55 4.45 -0.98
C SER A 299 15.67 4.41 0.27
N VAL A 300 15.24 3.22 0.69
CA VAL A 300 14.43 3.00 1.88
C VAL A 300 15.29 2.52 3.06
N GLY A 301 16.13 1.50 2.83
CA GLY A 301 16.88 0.80 3.89
C GLY A 301 18.23 1.40 4.24
N ASN A 302 18.90 2.12 3.31
CA ASN A 302 20.22 2.69 3.61
C ASN A 302 20.14 3.72 4.74
N PRO A 303 21.04 3.66 5.74
CA PRO A 303 21.04 4.60 6.87
C PRO A 303 21.61 5.97 6.49
N LEU A 304 21.22 6.99 7.26
CA LEU A 304 21.74 8.37 7.16
C LEU A 304 23.26 8.44 7.31
N SER A 305 23.89 7.53 8.07
CA SER A 305 25.32 7.46 8.27
C SER A 305 26.12 7.33 6.96
N LYS A 306 25.54 6.81 5.89
CA LYS A 306 26.19 6.79 4.57
C LYS A 306 26.47 8.20 4.04
N LEU A 307 25.58 9.16 4.27
CA LEU A 307 25.82 10.57 3.94
C LEU A 307 26.98 11.15 4.76
N LEU A 308 27.10 10.76 6.01
CA LEU A 308 28.16 11.25 6.92
C LEU A 308 29.53 10.61 6.64
N SER A 309 29.55 9.44 6.04
CA SER A 309 30.79 8.72 5.66
C SER A 309 31.26 9.01 4.24
N GLY A 310 30.79 10.10 3.62
CA GLY A 310 31.23 10.57 2.30
C GLY A 310 30.40 10.06 1.12
N GLY A 311 29.32 9.28 1.37
CA GLY A 311 28.32 8.95 0.36
C GLY A 311 27.39 10.14 0.11
N SER A 312 27.05 10.40 -1.16
CA SER A 312 26.10 11.46 -1.51
C SER A 312 24.71 10.87 -1.74
N LEU A 313 23.65 11.63 -1.44
CA LEU A 313 22.30 11.32 -1.93
C LEU A 313 22.35 11.13 -3.45
N GLY A 314 21.57 10.20 -3.98
CA GLY A 314 21.57 9.88 -5.41
C GLY A 314 22.71 8.99 -5.87
N SER A 315 23.79 8.79 -5.10
CA SER A 315 24.87 7.88 -5.49
C SER A 315 24.41 6.41 -5.45
N SER A 316 25.22 5.51 -6.03
CA SER A 316 24.89 4.07 -6.08
C SER A 316 24.66 3.42 -4.72
N ASP A 317 25.25 3.98 -3.66
CA ASP A 317 25.07 3.56 -2.27
C ASP A 317 24.69 4.75 -1.36
N GLY A 318 23.91 5.69 -1.90
CA GLY A 318 23.45 6.89 -1.20
C GLY A 318 22.59 6.58 0.01
N ALA A 319 22.52 7.54 0.95
CA ALA A 319 21.65 7.44 2.12
C ALA A 319 20.16 7.36 1.69
N GLY A 320 19.38 6.67 2.50
CA GLY A 320 17.95 6.54 2.40
C GLY A 320 17.26 6.85 3.73
N PHE A 321 16.10 6.25 3.96
CA PHE A 321 15.30 6.46 5.18
C PHE A 321 15.78 5.63 6.38
N GLY A 322 16.69 4.67 6.19
CA GLY A 322 17.22 3.80 7.24
C GLY A 322 16.21 2.77 7.77
N TRP A 323 15.19 2.41 6.98
CA TRP A 323 14.14 1.47 7.40
C TRP A 323 14.66 0.05 7.49
N ARG A 324 14.16 -0.66 8.50
CA ARG A 324 14.37 -2.10 8.69
C ARG A 324 13.23 -2.88 8.05
N ASP A 325 13.46 -4.18 7.82
CA ASP A 325 12.39 -5.13 7.52
C ASP A 325 11.40 -5.15 8.67
N ILE A 326 10.13 -5.44 8.35
CA ILE A 326 9.07 -5.52 9.35
C ILE A 326 8.32 -6.85 9.25
N ASP A 327 7.89 -7.30 10.42
CA ASP A 327 6.96 -8.39 10.61
C ASP A 327 5.59 -7.83 10.98
N VAL A 328 4.54 -8.38 10.37
CA VAL A 328 3.14 -7.97 10.57
C VAL A 328 2.32 -9.18 10.97
N LEU A 329 1.69 -9.12 12.12
CA LEU A 329 0.72 -10.12 12.58
C LEU A 329 -0.69 -9.52 12.50
N LYS A 330 -1.64 -10.25 11.92
CA LYS A 330 -3.03 -9.86 11.78
C LYS A 330 -3.93 -10.94 12.34
N LEU A 331 -4.94 -10.56 13.11
CA LEU A 331 -5.94 -11.45 13.68
C LEU A 331 -7.32 -10.93 13.36
N GLY A 332 -8.22 -11.80 12.94
CA GLY A 332 -9.56 -11.42 12.55
C GLY A 332 -10.63 -12.43 12.93
N VAL A 333 -11.81 -11.91 13.19
CA VAL A 333 -13.03 -12.68 13.40
C VAL A 333 -14.11 -12.20 12.46
N SER A 334 -14.81 -13.14 11.83
CA SER A 334 -16.00 -12.90 11.03
C SER A 334 -17.16 -13.66 11.65
N TRP A 335 -18.26 -12.95 11.91
CA TRP A 335 -19.47 -13.49 12.48
C TRP A 335 -20.65 -13.29 11.53
N ARG A 336 -21.15 -14.40 10.93
CA ARG A 336 -22.38 -14.43 10.16
C ARG A 336 -23.57 -14.38 11.13
N GLN A 337 -23.99 -13.18 11.49
CA GLN A 337 -25.06 -12.92 12.45
C GLN A 337 -26.42 -13.38 11.90
N SER A 338 -26.61 -13.28 10.57
CA SER A 338 -27.79 -13.77 9.86
C SER A 338 -27.45 -14.06 8.41
N ASP A 339 -28.42 -14.54 7.62
CA ASP A 339 -28.23 -14.75 6.17
C ASP A 339 -27.91 -13.45 5.41
N LYS A 340 -28.27 -12.31 5.98
CA LYS A 340 -28.06 -10.99 5.35
C LYS A 340 -26.90 -10.21 5.95
N LEU A 341 -26.53 -10.45 7.21
CA LEU A 341 -25.55 -9.63 7.90
C LEU A 341 -24.35 -10.46 8.37
N THR A 342 -23.17 -10.04 7.94
CA THR A 342 -21.89 -10.51 8.48
C THR A 342 -21.20 -9.34 9.15
N LEU A 343 -20.78 -9.51 10.41
CA LEU A 343 -19.98 -8.57 11.20
C LEU A 343 -18.53 -9.04 11.23
N ARG A 344 -17.63 -8.09 11.32
CA ARG A 344 -16.19 -8.36 11.35
C ARG A 344 -15.50 -7.48 12.37
N ALA A 345 -14.46 -8.03 13.01
CA ALA A 345 -13.53 -7.28 13.84
C ALA A 345 -12.13 -7.87 13.66
N GLY A 346 -11.12 -7.04 13.82
CA GLY A 346 -9.73 -7.49 13.69
C GLY A 346 -8.74 -6.55 14.37
N TYR A 347 -7.58 -7.12 14.66
CA TYR A 347 -6.43 -6.43 15.21
C TYR A 347 -5.19 -6.80 14.41
N SER A 348 -4.35 -5.82 14.10
CA SER A 348 -3.02 -6.06 13.55
C SER A 348 -1.94 -5.32 14.32
N HIS A 349 -0.79 -5.97 14.45
CA HIS A 349 0.44 -5.41 14.98
C HIS A 349 1.53 -5.53 13.92
N ALA A 350 2.24 -4.43 13.67
CA ALA A 350 3.41 -4.39 12.78
C ALA A 350 4.61 -3.84 13.53
N ASP A 351 5.80 -4.35 13.24
CA ASP A 351 7.03 -3.68 13.63
C ASP A 351 7.07 -2.28 13.03
N GLN A 352 7.62 -1.33 13.75
CA GLN A 352 7.87 -0.02 13.18
C GLN A 352 9.27 -0.01 12.52
N PRO A 353 9.37 0.45 11.24
CA PRO A 353 10.59 0.29 10.47
C PRO A 353 11.70 1.28 10.81
N ILE A 354 11.42 2.38 11.50
CA ILE A 354 12.31 3.54 11.65
C ILE A 354 13.13 3.47 12.94
N PRO A 355 14.45 3.18 12.91
CA PRO A 355 15.29 3.27 14.10
C PRO A 355 15.33 4.70 14.68
N SER A 356 15.58 4.82 16.00
CA SER A 356 15.59 6.12 16.68
C SER A 356 16.68 7.08 16.19
N ASP A 357 17.77 6.56 15.64
CA ASP A 357 18.85 7.33 15.03
C ASP A 357 18.59 7.74 13.57
N GLN A 358 17.47 7.28 12.96
CA GLN A 358 17.16 7.52 11.55
C GLN A 358 15.97 8.49 11.36
N THR A 359 15.50 9.17 12.40
CA THR A 359 14.26 9.95 12.33
C THR A 359 14.35 11.25 11.52
N LEU A 360 15.54 11.81 11.27
CA LEU A 360 15.68 13.10 10.55
C LEU A 360 15.05 13.08 9.15
N PHE A 361 15.39 12.11 8.31
CA PHE A 361 14.80 11.98 6.98
C PHE A 361 13.35 11.49 7.06
N ASN A 362 13.02 10.76 8.12
CA ASN A 362 11.67 10.25 8.37
C ASN A 362 10.66 11.31 8.83
N VAL A 363 11.10 12.54 9.07
CA VAL A 363 10.19 13.70 9.10
C VAL A 363 9.34 13.76 7.82
N LEU A 364 9.92 13.40 6.66
CA LEU A 364 9.20 13.36 5.38
C LEU A 364 8.28 12.16 5.21
N ALA A 365 8.59 11.04 5.88
CA ALA A 365 7.87 9.77 5.73
C ALA A 365 7.68 9.06 7.09
N PRO A 366 6.89 9.61 8.02
CA PRO A 366 6.76 9.10 9.39
C PRO A 366 5.85 7.85 9.45
N GLY A 367 6.24 6.76 8.79
CA GLY A 367 5.52 5.48 8.76
C GLY A 367 5.68 4.66 10.05
N VAL A 368 5.29 5.23 11.20
CA VAL A 368 5.61 4.69 12.55
C VAL A 368 4.47 3.95 13.25
N VAL A 369 3.26 3.94 12.70
CA VAL A 369 2.14 3.23 13.34
C VAL A 369 2.39 1.73 13.41
N GLN A 370 1.94 1.10 14.49
CA GLN A 370 2.12 -0.33 14.74
C GLN A 370 0.78 -1.07 14.87
N ASP A 371 -0.13 -0.52 15.65
CA ASP A 371 -1.33 -1.21 16.10
C ASP A 371 -2.56 -0.66 15.39
N HIS A 372 -3.38 -1.56 14.82
CA HIS A 372 -4.65 -1.23 14.18
C HIS A 372 -5.78 -2.04 14.82
N LEU A 373 -6.89 -1.38 15.11
CA LEU A 373 -8.15 -2.01 15.44
C LEU A 373 -9.15 -1.73 14.33
N THR A 374 -9.86 -2.76 13.88
CA THR A 374 -10.80 -2.64 12.77
C THR A 374 -12.15 -3.24 13.11
N ALA A 375 -13.19 -2.69 12.49
CA ALA A 375 -14.54 -3.23 12.50
C ALA A 375 -15.15 -3.08 11.11
N GLY A 376 -16.00 -4.02 10.72
CA GLY A 376 -16.67 -3.97 9.43
C GLY A 376 -17.95 -4.77 9.41
N PHE A 377 -18.76 -4.52 8.39
CA PHE A 377 -19.96 -5.29 8.13
C PHE A 377 -20.12 -5.53 6.63
N THR A 378 -20.82 -6.60 6.28
CA THR A 378 -21.37 -6.81 4.93
C THR A 378 -22.85 -7.06 5.07
N TRP A 379 -23.63 -6.27 4.33
CA TRP A 379 -25.06 -6.43 4.21
C TRP A 379 -25.42 -6.97 2.82
N ARG A 380 -25.96 -8.18 2.77
CA ARG A 380 -26.46 -8.78 1.54
C ARG A 380 -27.82 -8.18 1.19
N LEU A 381 -27.91 -7.51 0.06
CA LEU A 381 -29.13 -6.87 -0.42
C LEU A 381 -30.09 -7.92 -1.00
N ASP A 382 -29.55 -8.79 -1.85
CA ASP A 382 -30.25 -9.87 -2.53
C ASP A 382 -29.30 -11.06 -2.83
N ALA A 383 -29.64 -11.93 -3.77
CA ALA A 383 -28.82 -13.07 -4.16
C ALA A 383 -27.49 -12.66 -4.83
N HIS A 384 -27.42 -11.47 -5.42
CA HIS A 384 -26.33 -10.99 -6.24
C HIS A 384 -25.55 -9.85 -5.60
N GLY A 385 -26.24 -8.92 -4.94
CA GLY A 385 -25.68 -7.66 -4.44
C GLY A 385 -25.36 -7.67 -2.95
N GLU A 386 -24.22 -7.12 -2.59
CA GLU A 386 -23.83 -6.88 -1.18
C GLU A 386 -23.10 -5.55 -1.01
N VAL A 387 -23.35 -4.87 0.11
CA VAL A 387 -22.65 -3.65 0.53
C VAL A 387 -21.78 -3.97 1.72
N THR A 388 -20.54 -3.56 1.67
CA THR A 388 -19.57 -3.69 2.78
C THR A 388 -19.15 -2.31 3.24
N GLY A 389 -19.12 -2.11 4.56
CA GLY A 389 -18.55 -0.93 5.18
C GLY A 389 -17.50 -1.34 6.23
N TYR A 390 -16.46 -0.52 6.41
CA TYR A 390 -15.47 -0.75 7.44
C TYR A 390 -14.91 0.54 8.00
N TYR A 391 -14.39 0.44 9.22
CA TYR A 391 -13.58 1.45 9.89
C TYR A 391 -12.33 0.79 10.46
N ALA A 392 -11.19 1.48 10.33
CA ALA A 392 -9.94 1.09 10.96
C ALA A 392 -9.30 2.29 11.66
N HIS A 393 -8.80 2.08 12.86
CA HIS A 393 -8.05 3.05 13.64
C HIS A 393 -6.63 2.54 13.89
N ALA A 394 -5.63 3.30 13.42
CA ALA A 394 -4.24 3.09 13.77
C ALA A 394 -3.87 3.99 14.94
N PHE A 395 -3.46 3.37 16.05
CA PHE A 395 -3.13 4.07 17.29
C PHE A 395 -1.90 4.97 17.11
N SER A 396 -1.90 6.08 17.86
CA SER A 396 -0.79 7.03 17.80
C SER A 396 0.52 6.38 18.26
N LYS A 397 1.54 6.46 17.42
CA LYS A 397 2.91 6.07 17.75
C LYS A 397 3.85 7.23 17.54
N THR A 398 4.79 7.40 18.47
CA THR A 398 5.92 8.32 18.35
C THR A 398 7.21 7.53 18.42
N VAL A 399 8.09 7.73 17.45
CA VAL A 399 9.50 7.33 17.53
C VAL A 399 10.29 8.56 17.94
N LYS A 400 10.86 8.49 19.14
CA LYS A 400 11.74 9.53 19.65
C LYS A 400 13.10 9.43 19.01
N GLY A 401 13.64 10.55 18.53
CA GLY A 401 15.00 10.64 18.02
C GLY A 401 16.01 10.36 19.12
N GLN A 402 17.11 9.70 18.76
CA GLN A 402 18.26 9.47 19.61
C GLN A 402 19.51 9.51 18.77
N GLY A 403 20.30 10.59 18.88
CA GLY A 403 21.42 10.87 17.99
C GLY A 403 20.98 11.09 16.53
N SER A 404 19.75 11.54 16.33
CA SER A 404 19.09 11.49 15.03
C SER A 404 19.42 12.65 14.11
N ILE A 405 19.82 13.81 14.68
CA ILE A 405 20.28 14.96 13.88
C ILE A 405 21.79 15.06 13.99
N PRO A 406 22.53 14.88 12.88
CA PRO A 406 23.97 15.01 12.88
C PRO A 406 24.46 16.39 13.36
N ALA A 407 25.67 16.44 13.95
CA ALA A 407 26.28 17.68 14.40
C ALA A 407 26.45 18.72 13.27
N SER A 408 26.67 18.26 12.03
CA SER A 408 26.71 19.12 10.82
C SER A 408 25.40 19.84 10.53
N PHE A 409 24.28 19.36 11.06
CA PHE A 409 22.96 19.99 11.00
C PHE A 409 22.53 20.59 12.37
N GLY A 410 23.49 20.82 13.28
CA GLY A 410 23.28 21.45 14.59
C GLY A 410 22.99 20.48 15.74
N GLY A 411 23.05 19.18 15.51
CA GLY A 411 22.79 18.17 16.54
C GLY A 411 21.32 18.14 17.02
N GLY A 412 21.10 17.55 18.20
CA GLY A 412 19.75 17.39 18.75
C GLY A 412 18.97 16.22 18.15
N GLU A 413 17.64 16.24 18.33
CA GLU A 413 16.78 15.11 18.04
C GLU A 413 15.54 15.52 17.22
N ALA A 414 15.13 14.65 16.31
CA ALA A 414 13.84 14.76 15.62
C ALA A 414 12.93 13.61 16.07
N ASP A 415 11.82 13.91 16.71
CA ASP A 415 10.78 12.93 17.00
C ASP A 415 9.78 12.91 15.85
N VAL A 416 9.30 11.73 15.46
CA VAL A 416 8.27 11.58 14.40
C VAL A 416 7.07 10.84 14.95
N ARG A 417 5.86 11.31 14.60
CA ARG A 417 4.60 10.80 15.13
C ARG A 417 3.57 10.63 14.01
N MET A 418 2.76 9.56 14.14
CA MET A 418 1.62 9.31 13.26
C MET A 418 0.47 8.63 14.00
N LYS A 419 -0.77 8.91 13.59
CA LYS A 419 -1.99 8.13 13.84
C LYS A 419 -2.87 8.18 12.61
N GLN A 420 -3.86 7.27 12.49
CA GLN A 420 -4.69 7.19 11.29
C GLN A 420 -6.12 6.81 11.61
N ASN A 421 -7.05 7.31 10.78
CA ASN A 421 -8.43 6.85 10.69
C ASN A 421 -8.72 6.50 9.23
N ILE A 422 -9.34 5.35 9.01
CA ILE A 422 -9.62 4.81 7.68
C ILE A 422 -11.08 4.40 7.63
N PHE A 423 -11.80 4.86 6.62
CA PHE A 423 -13.20 4.54 6.39
C PHE A 423 -13.33 4.02 4.96
N GLY A 424 -14.05 2.95 4.77
CA GLY A 424 -14.27 2.44 3.43
C GLY A 424 -15.66 1.86 3.22
N VAL A 425 -16.09 1.89 1.98
CA VAL A 425 -17.32 1.28 1.51
C VAL A 425 -17.04 0.57 0.20
N ALA A 426 -17.66 -0.59 0.00
CA ALA A 426 -17.60 -1.32 -1.26
C ALA A 426 -18.96 -1.94 -1.60
N TYR A 427 -19.16 -2.11 -2.90
CA TYR A 427 -20.26 -2.87 -3.46
C TYR A 427 -19.71 -4.11 -4.16
N GLY A 428 -20.24 -5.27 -3.80
CA GLY A 428 -19.91 -6.56 -4.41
C GLY A 428 -21.10 -7.09 -5.20
N TRP A 429 -20.84 -7.56 -6.42
CA TRP A 429 -21.84 -8.18 -7.28
C TRP A 429 -21.40 -9.57 -7.72
N LYS A 430 -22.24 -10.58 -7.45
CA LYS A 430 -22.09 -12.00 -7.85
C LYS A 430 -23.00 -12.30 -9.03
N PHE A 431 -22.51 -13.00 -10.05
CA PHE A 431 -23.28 -13.33 -11.27
C PHE A 431 -22.99 -14.76 -11.76
#